data_cd43d8ab93b2b61881eb4aa14c352461
#
_entry.id   cd43d8ab93b2b61881eb4aa14c352461
#
_cell.length_a   1.000
_cell.length_b   1.000
_cell.length_c   1.000
_cell.angle_alpha   90.00
_cell.angle_beta   90.00
_cell.angle_gamma   90.00
#
_symmetry.space_group_name_H-M   'P 1'
#
loop_
_entity.id
_entity.type
_entity.pdbx_description
1 polymer ?
#
loop_
_entity_poly.entity_id
_entity_poly.type
_entity_poly.pdbx_seq_one_letter_code
_entity_poly.pdbx_strand_id
1 'polypeptide(L)'
;MSLRRLLGLSAAVSDRLNHSLSTSTDAYSRPPWILLDQVMLTTGSAALGATVRIAEPPRFSALTVPALLVDTGAGPPPNSDVTQLLIGRICSTSADGLLFLIVYDLHATGPNHVRRLTGLDPGHTPDITRFLCNPLTGQLTRLPAIGAGREKFGCGPHMGVLTQAGRAHGDPGRLAVAELQGNMMLRFLSDRAKWEVAVTAPWQLPLARTGRTDQEAFAFGGRLWWADLSWGAVSADPFSDRPEPRFVELPRGSVVPARPERAAGYRRMGVSEGRVRYVEVWEREPFVLSSYAVDDEGGGWTLEHRVVLSRLWADGDHPWLPLPEKTMPQIGALDPLNGNVIYLTVGMHIIGVDMSKEEVIGSSLHNGSTFCVPCMLPPSLESTRIHAAGNRFNWY
;
A
#
# COMPACT_ATOMS: atom_id res chain seq x y z
N MET A 1 -58.30 -3.59 -23.31
CA MET A 1 -57.36 -3.08 -22.27
C MET A 1 -57.26 -1.57 -22.41
N SER A 2 -57.63 -0.85 -21.37
CA SER A 2 -57.91 0.59 -21.45
C SER A 2 -56.65 1.45 -21.47
N LEU A 3 -56.58 2.41 -22.40
CA LEU A 3 -55.52 3.42 -22.56
C LEU A 3 -55.14 4.15 -21.24
N ARG A 4 -56.06 4.18 -20.27
CA ARG A 4 -55.82 4.80 -18.95
C ARG A 4 -54.76 4.08 -18.08
N ARG A 5 -54.48 2.77 -18.31
CA ARG A 5 -53.46 2.05 -17.56
C ARG A 5 -52.02 2.31 -18.08
N LEU A 6 -51.88 2.66 -19.36
CA LEU A 6 -50.59 2.98 -19.95
C LEU A 6 -50.11 4.39 -19.56
N LEU A 7 -51.05 5.34 -19.38
CA LEU A 7 -50.70 6.71 -18.94
C LEU A 7 -50.30 6.77 -17.45
N GLY A 8 -50.87 5.89 -16.61
CA GLY A 8 -50.46 5.81 -15.19
C GLY A 8 -49.05 5.23 -14.96
N LEU A 9 -48.61 4.32 -15.83
CA LEU A 9 -47.27 3.78 -15.76
C LEU A 9 -46.19 4.79 -16.22
N SER A 10 -46.54 5.63 -17.21
CA SER A 10 -45.62 6.69 -17.69
C SER A 10 -45.41 7.78 -16.63
N ALA A 11 -46.43 8.17 -15.88
CA ALA A 11 -46.33 9.17 -14.82
C ALA A 11 -45.49 8.65 -13.63
N ALA A 12 -45.68 7.38 -13.25
CA ALA A 12 -44.93 6.78 -12.15
C ALA A 12 -43.43 6.59 -12.47
N VAL A 13 -43.06 6.38 -13.72
CA VAL A 13 -41.66 6.30 -14.18
C VAL A 13 -41.08 7.70 -14.25
N SER A 14 -41.80 8.71 -14.71
CA SER A 14 -41.34 10.11 -14.71
C SER A 14 -41.14 10.65 -13.29
N ASP A 15 -42.02 10.33 -12.33
CA ASP A 15 -41.80 10.75 -10.93
C ASP A 15 -40.61 10.07 -10.27
N ARG A 16 -40.33 8.82 -10.58
CA ARG A 16 -39.10 8.15 -10.10
C ARG A 16 -37.85 8.72 -10.73
N LEU A 17 -37.86 9.11 -11.99
CA LEU A 17 -36.75 9.79 -12.65
C LEU A 17 -36.59 11.22 -12.13
N ASN A 18 -37.69 11.95 -11.86
CA ASN A 18 -37.62 13.29 -11.29
C ASN A 18 -37.20 13.31 -9.82
N HIS A 19 -37.56 12.31 -9.01
CA HIS A 19 -37.03 12.16 -7.66
C HIS A 19 -35.52 11.75 -7.64
N SER A 20 -35.02 11.12 -8.68
CA SER A 20 -33.61 10.84 -8.85
C SER A 20 -32.79 12.06 -9.33
N LEU A 21 -33.48 13.10 -9.84
CA LEU A 21 -32.85 14.35 -10.34
C LEU A 21 -33.04 15.54 -9.39
N SER A 22 -33.79 15.37 -8.27
CA SER A 22 -33.94 16.42 -7.28
C SER A 22 -32.70 16.48 -6.36
N THR A 23 -31.78 17.34 -6.72
CA THR A 23 -31.03 18.19 -5.81
C THR A 23 -30.37 17.50 -4.62
N SER A 24 -29.29 16.84 -4.84
CA SER A 24 -28.17 17.02 -3.95
C SER A 24 -27.06 17.70 -4.76
N THR A 25 -26.91 18.99 -4.59
CA THR A 25 -25.63 19.65 -4.59
C THR A 25 -24.86 19.12 -3.39
N ASP A 26 -24.76 17.83 -3.22
CA ASP A 26 -23.73 17.17 -2.46
C ASP A 26 -22.44 17.48 -3.25
N ALA A 27 -21.74 18.51 -2.82
CA ALA A 27 -20.34 18.65 -3.11
C ALA A 27 -19.78 17.23 -2.92
N TYR A 28 -19.30 16.61 -4.01
CA TYR A 28 -18.77 15.25 -4.00
C TYR A 28 -17.75 15.17 -2.87
N SER A 29 -18.19 14.72 -1.71
CA SER A 29 -17.33 14.58 -0.55
C SER A 29 -16.30 13.54 -0.94
N ARG A 30 -15.05 13.98 -0.98
CA ARG A 30 -13.92 13.10 -1.25
C ARG A 30 -13.95 11.92 -0.28
N PRO A 31 -13.70 10.69 -0.73
CA PRO A 31 -13.61 9.55 0.18
C PRO A 31 -12.53 9.80 1.24
N PRO A 32 -12.71 9.34 2.48
CA PRO A 32 -11.75 9.55 3.57
C PRO A 32 -10.43 8.79 3.36
N TRP A 33 -10.42 7.82 2.47
CA TRP A 33 -9.26 7.06 2.06
C TRP A 33 -9.45 6.50 0.65
N ILE A 34 -8.36 6.10 0.03
CA ILE A 34 -8.32 5.53 -1.32
C ILE A 34 -7.51 4.24 -1.36
N LEU A 35 -7.79 3.44 -2.37
CA LEU A 35 -7.06 2.24 -2.69
C LEU A 35 -6.15 2.49 -3.90
N LEU A 36 -4.86 2.22 -3.74
CA LEU A 36 -3.84 2.37 -4.77
C LEU A 36 -3.19 1.02 -5.06
N ASP A 37 -2.81 0.75 -6.31
CA ASP A 37 -2.13 -0.49 -6.69
C ASP A 37 -0.67 -0.24 -7.15
N GLN A 38 -0.46 0.70 -8.03
CA GLN A 38 0.84 0.97 -8.65
C GLN A 38 1.00 2.45 -9.01
N VAL A 39 2.24 2.83 -9.29
CA VAL A 39 2.58 4.14 -9.84
C VAL A 39 2.66 4.02 -11.36
N MET A 40 1.86 4.80 -12.07
CA MET A 40 1.97 4.94 -13.53
C MET A 40 2.98 6.04 -13.87
N LEU A 41 3.90 5.75 -14.78
CA LEU A 41 4.88 6.73 -15.26
C LEU A 41 4.40 7.26 -16.60
N THR A 42 4.37 8.60 -16.74
CA THR A 42 3.97 9.26 -17.98
C THR A 42 5.15 9.93 -18.66
N THR A 43 5.32 9.66 -19.94
CA THR A 43 6.27 10.36 -20.82
C THR A 43 5.60 11.57 -21.46
N GLY A 44 6.38 12.61 -21.75
CA GLY A 44 5.88 13.82 -22.42
C GLY A 44 5.08 14.80 -21.55
N SER A 45 4.92 14.54 -20.26
CA SER A 45 4.32 15.48 -19.32
C SER A 45 5.37 16.48 -18.82
N ALA A 46 5.09 17.78 -18.92
CA ALA A 46 5.91 18.84 -18.34
C ALA A 46 5.53 19.15 -16.86
N ALA A 47 4.63 18.37 -16.26
CA ALA A 47 4.20 18.54 -14.87
C ALA A 47 5.37 18.28 -13.92
N LEU A 48 5.48 19.09 -12.87
CA LEU A 48 6.51 18.96 -11.82
C LEU A 48 6.00 18.23 -10.59
N GLY A 49 4.83 17.60 -10.67
CA GLY A 49 4.18 16.90 -9.56
C GLY A 49 3.44 15.65 -10.00
N ALA A 50 3.01 14.87 -9.02
CA ALA A 50 2.15 13.72 -9.25
C ALA A 50 0.69 14.15 -9.53
N THR A 51 -0.05 13.28 -10.19
CA THR A 51 -1.50 13.43 -10.35
C THR A 51 -2.20 12.20 -9.78
N VAL A 52 -3.23 12.41 -8.96
CA VAL A 52 -4.05 11.32 -8.44
C VAL A 52 -5.48 11.48 -8.92
N ARG A 53 -5.97 10.47 -9.63
CA ARG A 53 -7.39 10.36 -9.95
C ARG A 53 -8.06 9.54 -8.86
N ILE A 54 -8.78 10.21 -7.99
CA ILE A 54 -9.43 9.62 -6.82
C ILE A 54 -10.65 8.78 -7.26
N ALA A 55 -10.77 7.60 -6.68
CA ALA A 55 -11.94 6.73 -6.77
C ALA A 55 -12.26 6.17 -5.38
N GLU A 56 -13.56 5.94 -5.12
CA GLU A 56 -14.01 5.30 -3.89
C GLU A 56 -13.76 3.79 -3.94
N PRO A 57 -13.22 3.17 -2.88
CA PRO A 57 -13.09 1.73 -2.79
C PRO A 57 -14.44 1.01 -2.99
N PRO A 58 -14.46 -0.16 -3.63
CA PRO A 58 -13.34 -1.00 -4.03
C PRO A 58 -12.63 -0.60 -5.34
N ARG A 59 -13.00 0.53 -5.97
CA ARG A 59 -12.30 0.99 -7.18
C ARG A 59 -10.92 1.54 -6.83
N PHE A 60 -9.95 1.28 -7.72
CA PHE A 60 -8.61 1.83 -7.57
C PHE A 60 -8.53 3.28 -8.00
N SER A 61 -7.85 4.06 -7.18
CA SER A 61 -7.35 5.38 -7.55
C SER A 61 -6.06 5.24 -8.36
N ALA A 62 -5.88 6.08 -9.37
CA ALA A 62 -4.70 6.04 -10.22
C ALA A 62 -3.71 7.13 -9.81
N LEU A 63 -2.48 6.73 -9.46
CA LEU A 63 -1.36 7.64 -9.19
C LEU A 63 -0.43 7.68 -10.40
N THR A 64 -0.19 8.88 -10.91
CA THR A 64 0.66 9.13 -12.07
C THR A 64 1.82 10.04 -11.69
N VAL A 65 3.04 9.65 -12.06
CA VAL A 65 4.29 10.41 -11.83
C VAL A 65 4.95 10.69 -13.19
N PRO A 66 5.36 11.94 -13.47
CA PRO A 66 6.10 12.26 -14.68
C PRO A 66 7.46 11.56 -14.73
N ALA A 67 7.73 10.84 -15.80
CA ALA A 67 8.99 10.10 -15.99
C ALA A 67 10.23 11.01 -15.99
N LEU A 68 10.06 12.28 -16.39
CA LEU A 68 11.16 13.27 -16.40
C LEU A 68 11.73 13.57 -15.00
N LEU A 69 10.98 13.26 -13.93
CA LEU A 69 11.42 13.47 -12.54
C LEU A 69 12.24 12.29 -12.00
N VAL A 70 12.30 11.20 -12.74
CA VAL A 70 13.05 9.99 -12.37
C VAL A 70 14.50 10.14 -12.82
N ASP A 71 15.44 9.77 -11.95
CA ASP A 71 16.82 9.61 -12.38
C ASP A 71 16.91 8.39 -13.28
N THR A 72 17.22 8.65 -14.52
CA THR A 72 17.58 7.60 -15.45
C THR A 72 19.09 7.61 -15.61
N GLY A 73 19.71 6.47 -15.42
CA GLY A 73 21.11 6.25 -15.73
C GLY A 73 21.42 6.46 -17.22
N ALA A 74 22.64 6.17 -17.60
CA ALA A 74 22.99 6.12 -19.02
C ALA A 74 22.07 5.10 -19.71
N GLY A 75 21.29 5.56 -20.67
CA GLY A 75 20.43 4.68 -21.46
C GLY A 75 21.20 3.53 -22.10
N PRO A 76 20.53 2.44 -22.49
CA PRO A 76 21.20 1.33 -23.13
C PRO A 76 21.93 1.79 -24.41
N PRO A 77 23.05 1.15 -24.77
CA PRO A 77 23.81 1.50 -25.96
C PRO A 77 22.90 1.49 -27.21
N PRO A 78 23.06 2.45 -28.12
CA PRO A 78 22.35 2.40 -29.39
C PRO A 78 22.72 1.09 -30.11
N ASN A 79 21.72 0.40 -30.66
CA ASN A 79 21.80 -0.92 -31.30
C ASN A 79 21.95 -2.12 -30.36
N SER A 80 21.69 -1.98 -29.07
CA SER A 80 21.54 -3.12 -28.15
C SER A 80 20.11 -3.64 -28.15
N ASP A 81 19.93 -4.95 -27.91
CA ASP A 81 18.61 -5.55 -27.67
C ASP A 81 18.08 -5.24 -26.24
N VAL A 82 18.72 -4.32 -25.55
CA VAL A 82 18.35 -3.91 -24.20
C VAL A 82 17.32 -2.79 -24.24
N THR A 83 16.22 -2.98 -23.53
CA THR A 83 15.18 -1.97 -23.35
C THR A 83 15.23 -1.42 -21.93
N GLN A 84 15.20 -0.11 -21.79
CA GLN A 84 15.03 0.55 -20.52
C GLN A 84 13.58 0.44 -20.05
N LEU A 85 13.36 0.06 -18.79
CA LEU A 85 12.06 -0.14 -18.20
C LEU A 85 11.97 0.60 -16.87
N LEU A 86 11.08 1.58 -16.78
CA LEU A 86 10.81 2.28 -15.53
C LEU A 86 9.62 1.64 -14.82
N ILE A 87 9.82 1.22 -13.57
CA ILE A 87 8.79 0.60 -12.75
C ILE A 87 8.60 1.39 -11.45
N GLY A 88 7.40 1.98 -11.29
CA GLY A 88 7.03 2.69 -10.07
C GLY A 88 6.28 1.79 -9.09
N ARG A 89 6.61 1.91 -7.79
CA ARG A 89 5.96 1.17 -6.70
C ARG A 89 5.65 2.10 -5.53
N ILE A 90 4.48 1.89 -4.92
CA ILE A 90 4.12 2.48 -3.63
C ILE A 90 4.62 1.50 -2.56
N CYS A 91 5.52 1.96 -1.69
CA CYS A 91 6.13 1.10 -0.68
C CYS A 91 5.39 1.15 0.65
N SER A 92 4.96 2.34 1.06
CA SER A 92 4.23 2.53 2.31
C SER A 92 3.48 3.86 2.32
N THR A 93 2.55 3.98 3.26
CA THR A 93 1.82 5.21 3.55
C THR A 93 2.02 5.60 5.02
N SER A 94 2.07 6.89 5.31
CA SER A 94 1.99 7.37 6.68
C SER A 94 0.53 7.44 7.16
N ALA A 95 0.33 7.53 8.47
CA ALA A 95 -1.01 7.63 9.06
C ALA A 95 -1.78 8.89 8.61
N ASP A 96 -1.08 9.95 8.22
CA ASP A 96 -1.63 11.20 7.70
C ASP A 96 -1.68 11.27 6.16
N GLY A 97 -1.43 10.14 5.46
CA GLY A 97 -1.69 10.00 4.03
C GLY A 97 -0.54 10.36 3.10
N LEU A 98 0.68 10.61 3.59
CA LEU A 98 1.84 10.75 2.71
C LEU A 98 2.25 9.38 2.16
N LEU A 99 2.63 9.36 0.88
CA LEU A 99 3.10 8.15 0.19
C LEU A 99 4.62 8.15 0.11
N PHE A 100 5.22 7.00 0.33
CA PHE A 100 6.60 6.75 -0.04
C PHE A 100 6.64 5.88 -1.30
N LEU A 101 7.30 6.40 -2.34
CA LEU A 101 7.36 5.82 -3.67
C LEU A 101 8.81 5.49 -4.03
N ILE A 102 8.98 4.38 -4.75
CA ILE A 102 10.24 4.01 -5.39
C ILE A 102 9.99 3.83 -6.88
N VAL A 103 10.88 4.36 -7.70
CA VAL A 103 10.93 4.08 -9.13
C VAL A 103 12.27 3.43 -9.44
N TYR A 104 12.21 2.26 -10.05
CA TYR A 104 13.35 1.51 -10.54
C TYR A 104 13.57 1.81 -12.00
N ASP A 105 14.79 2.12 -12.38
CA ASP A 105 15.27 2.10 -13.75
C ASP A 105 15.96 0.77 -14.00
N LEU A 106 15.33 -0.09 -14.78
CA LEU A 106 15.74 -1.44 -15.05
C LEU A 106 16.14 -1.59 -16.53
N HIS A 107 17.09 -2.46 -16.78
CA HIS A 107 17.44 -2.90 -18.12
C HIS A 107 16.93 -4.33 -18.35
N ALA A 108 16.27 -4.57 -19.47
CA ALA A 108 15.74 -5.87 -19.80
C ALA A 108 16.09 -6.27 -21.24
N THR A 109 16.48 -7.52 -21.43
CA THR A 109 16.72 -8.14 -22.72
C THR A 109 15.57 -9.06 -23.09
N GLY A 110 15.04 -8.90 -24.32
CA GLY A 110 13.96 -9.75 -24.84
C GLY A 110 12.54 -9.21 -24.64
N PRO A 111 11.51 -9.98 -25.05
CA PRO A 111 10.12 -9.52 -25.01
C PRO A 111 9.67 -9.33 -23.55
N ASN A 112 9.55 -8.07 -23.16
CA ASN A 112 9.16 -7.68 -21.83
C ASN A 112 7.68 -7.94 -21.59
N HIS A 113 7.37 -8.98 -20.85
CA HIS A 113 6.10 -9.06 -20.18
C HIS A 113 6.22 -8.30 -18.85
N VAL A 114 5.85 -7.03 -18.83
CA VAL A 114 5.88 -6.11 -17.65
C VAL A 114 5.32 -6.76 -16.37
N ARG A 115 4.44 -7.74 -16.53
CA ARG A 115 3.84 -8.49 -15.41
C ARG A 115 4.77 -9.54 -14.77
N ARG A 116 5.85 -9.96 -15.43
CA ARG A 116 6.69 -11.08 -14.92
C ARG A 116 8.14 -10.70 -14.66
N LEU A 117 8.57 -9.49 -15.00
CA LEU A 117 9.97 -9.05 -14.84
C LEU A 117 10.99 -10.10 -15.34
N THR A 118 10.63 -10.83 -16.39
CA THR A 118 11.51 -11.83 -16.99
C THR A 118 12.47 -11.13 -17.97
N GLY A 119 13.72 -11.57 -17.99
CA GLY A 119 14.74 -11.02 -18.89
C GLY A 119 15.42 -9.76 -18.35
N LEU A 120 15.39 -9.51 -17.04
CA LEU A 120 16.21 -8.47 -16.43
C LEU A 120 17.69 -8.77 -16.68
N ASP A 121 18.46 -7.75 -17.01
CA ASP A 121 19.91 -7.86 -17.13
C ASP A 121 20.54 -8.07 -15.74
N PRO A 122 21.12 -9.25 -15.48
CA PRO A 122 21.72 -9.53 -14.18
C PRO A 122 23.02 -8.73 -13.92
N GLY A 123 23.60 -8.15 -14.98
CA GLY A 123 24.80 -7.30 -14.89
C GLY A 123 24.47 -5.84 -14.58
N HIS A 124 23.19 -5.44 -14.67
CA HIS A 124 22.76 -4.07 -14.40
C HIS A 124 22.26 -3.92 -12.98
N THR A 125 22.88 -3.01 -12.22
CA THR A 125 22.36 -2.59 -10.91
C THR A 125 21.29 -1.52 -11.16
N PRO A 126 20.04 -1.71 -10.73
CA PRO A 126 18.99 -0.75 -10.94
C PRO A 126 19.29 0.61 -10.32
N ASP A 127 19.10 1.68 -11.09
CA ASP A 127 19.02 3.01 -10.50
C ASP A 127 17.68 3.19 -9.80
N ILE A 128 17.72 3.75 -8.59
CA ILE A 128 16.53 3.83 -7.72
C ILE A 128 16.28 5.28 -7.34
N THR A 129 15.21 5.84 -7.88
CA THR A 129 14.69 7.15 -7.46
C THR A 129 13.63 6.98 -6.39
N ARG A 130 13.73 7.77 -5.31
CA ARG A 130 12.82 7.72 -4.16
C ARG A 130 12.08 9.04 -4.01
N PHE A 131 10.77 8.96 -3.79
CA PHE A 131 9.93 10.14 -3.60
C PHE A 131 9.06 10.02 -2.35
N LEU A 132 8.82 11.16 -1.74
CA LEU A 132 7.66 11.39 -0.88
C LEU A 132 6.61 12.11 -1.71
N CYS A 133 5.36 11.67 -1.62
CA CYS A 133 4.26 12.22 -2.39
C CYS A 133 3.09 12.59 -1.47
N ASN A 134 2.59 13.79 -1.64
CA ASN A 134 1.29 14.18 -1.10
C ASN A 134 0.24 13.94 -2.21
N PRO A 135 -0.64 12.93 -2.07
CA PRO A 135 -1.57 12.56 -3.13
C PRO A 135 -2.64 13.61 -3.41
N LEU A 136 -2.92 14.52 -2.47
CA LEU A 136 -3.94 15.56 -2.68
C LEU A 136 -3.40 16.79 -3.40
N THR A 137 -2.18 17.22 -3.07
CA THR A 137 -1.58 18.39 -3.69
C THR A 137 -0.74 18.05 -4.92
N GLY A 138 -0.43 16.79 -5.11
CA GLY A 138 0.50 16.32 -6.14
C GLY A 138 1.97 16.65 -5.84
N GLN A 139 2.27 17.22 -4.66
CA GLN A 139 3.64 17.54 -4.29
C GLN A 139 4.50 16.27 -4.27
N LEU A 140 5.56 16.28 -5.06
CA LEU A 140 6.61 15.26 -5.05
C LEU A 140 7.88 15.86 -4.47
N THR A 141 8.46 15.19 -3.48
CA THR A 141 9.75 15.54 -2.92
C THR A 141 10.69 14.38 -3.12
N ARG A 142 11.72 14.58 -3.93
CA ARG A 142 12.75 13.58 -4.18
C ARG A 142 13.67 13.48 -2.97
N LEU A 143 13.95 12.27 -2.53
CA LEU A 143 14.93 12.01 -1.50
C LEU A 143 16.33 11.86 -2.11
N PRO A 144 17.39 12.24 -1.37
CA PRO A 144 18.76 12.06 -1.85
C PRO A 144 19.06 10.59 -2.09
N ALA A 145 20.04 10.33 -2.97
CA ALA A 145 20.55 8.98 -3.19
C ALA A 145 21.18 8.42 -1.90
N ILE A 146 21.05 7.11 -1.70
CA ILE A 146 21.72 6.40 -0.61
C ILE A 146 23.20 6.29 -1.03
N GLY A 147 24.11 6.82 -0.21
CA GLY A 147 25.54 6.87 -0.54
C GLY A 147 26.18 5.50 -0.73
N ALA A 148 27.24 5.45 -1.54
CA ALA A 148 28.01 4.24 -1.85
C ALA A 148 28.45 3.50 -0.57
N GLY A 149 28.50 2.18 -0.65
CA GLY A 149 28.80 1.29 0.49
C GLY A 149 27.58 0.93 1.35
N ARG A 150 26.42 1.53 1.07
CA ARG A 150 25.13 1.23 1.71
C ARG A 150 24.14 0.58 0.75
N GLU A 151 24.64 0.11 -0.39
CA GLU A 151 23.84 -0.48 -1.48
C GLU A 151 23.07 -1.73 -1.06
N LYS A 152 23.52 -2.40 0.01
CA LYS A 152 22.79 -3.53 0.62
C LYS A 152 21.50 -3.10 1.32
N PHE A 153 21.38 -1.81 1.65
CA PHE A 153 20.20 -1.21 2.25
C PHE A 153 19.38 -0.48 1.17
N GLY A 154 18.09 -0.47 1.34
CA GLY A 154 17.23 0.41 0.55
C GLY A 154 16.99 0.00 -0.90
N CYS A 155 17.46 -1.16 -1.33
CA CYS A 155 17.11 -1.71 -2.64
C CYS A 155 15.73 -2.34 -2.67
N GLY A 156 15.15 -2.60 -1.50
CA GLY A 156 13.88 -3.27 -1.35
C GLY A 156 12.69 -2.33 -1.16
N PRO A 157 11.49 -2.84 -1.42
CA PRO A 157 10.23 -2.11 -1.23
C PRO A 157 9.78 -2.02 0.23
N HIS A 158 10.63 -2.36 1.18
CA HIS A 158 10.29 -2.57 2.60
C HIS A 158 10.58 -1.37 3.50
N MET A 159 10.79 -0.20 2.90
CA MET A 159 10.90 1.04 3.65
C MET A 159 9.54 1.55 4.09
N GLY A 160 9.43 1.90 5.37
CA GLY A 160 8.25 2.56 5.93
C GLY A 160 8.41 4.07 5.99
N VAL A 161 7.32 4.81 5.91
CA VAL A 161 7.25 6.25 6.17
C VAL A 161 6.47 6.53 7.45
N LEU A 162 7.05 7.34 8.34
CA LEU A 162 6.43 7.78 9.59
C LEU A 162 6.49 9.29 9.68
N THR A 163 5.36 9.89 10.02
CA THR A 163 5.23 11.31 10.30
C THR A 163 5.04 11.53 11.80
N GLN A 164 5.58 12.61 12.32
CA GLN A 164 5.39 13.05 13.69
C GLN A 164 4.99 14.52 13.67
N ALA A 165 3.82 14.81 14.24
CA ALA A 165 3.35 16.20 14.37
C ALA A 165 4.35 17.07 15.15
N GLY A 166 4.45 18.33 14.78
CA GLY A 166 5.24 19.30 15.53
C GLY A 166 4.73 19.46 16.96
N ARG A 167 5.64 19.71 17.90
CA ARG A 167 5.31 19.81 19.33
C ARG A 167 4.67 21.15 19.70
N ALA A 168 4.84 22.18 18.89
CA ALA A 168 4.30 23.52 19.13
C ALA A 168 3.50 24.01 17.92
N HIS A 169 2.61 24.98 18.13
CA HIS A 169 1.88 25.63 17.03
C HIS A 169 2.87 26.34 16.10
N GLY A 170 2.91 25.92 14.83
CA GLY A 170 3.86 26.43 13.82
C GLY A 170 5.18 25.65 13.70
N ASP A 171 5.40 24.63 14.52
CA ASP A 171 6.53 23.70 14.35
C ASP A 171 6.23 22.75 13.18
N PRO A 172 7.07 22.74 12.11
CA PRO A 172 6.88 21.79 11.03
C PRO A 172 7.08 20.39 11.57
N GLY A 173 6.08 19.53 11.38
CA GLY A 173 6.20 18.12 11.75
C GLY A 173 7.43 17.47 11.12
N ARG A 174 7.95 16.43 11.77
CA ARG A 174 9.07 15.64 11.25
C ARG A 174 8.57 14.41 10.51
N LEU A 175 9.32 13.97 9.54
CA LEU A 175 9.10 12.68 8.89
C LEU A 175 10.38 11.85 8.86
N ALA A 176 10.20 10.54 8.88
CA ALA A 176 11.26 9.56 8.70
C ALA A 176 10.86 8.55 7.62
N VAL A 177 11.82 8.16 6.79
CA VAL A 177 11.73 6.96 5.95
C VAL A 177 12.79 6.01 6.45
N ALA A 178 12.42 4.77 6.78
CA ALA A 178 13.39 3.85 7.35
C ALA A 178 13.18 2.39 6.95
N GLU A 179 14.28 1.64 6.97
CA GLU A 179 14.36 0.20 6.82
C GLU A 179 15.20 -0.38 7.97
N LEU A 180 14.74 -1.48 8.53
CA LEU A 180 15.45 -2.17 9.60
C LEU A 180 16.08 -3.46 9.07
N GLN A 181 17.39 -3.60 9.18
CA GLN A 181 18.14 -4.81 8.82
C GLN A 181 19.02 -5.29 9.99
N GLY A 182 18.65 -6.42 10.58
CA GLY A 182 19.36 -6.96 11.75
C GLY A 182 19.37 -5.94 12.91
N ASN A 183 20.56 -5.53 13.32
CA ASN A 183 20.77 -4.53 14.38
C ASN A 183 21.05 -3.11 13.85
N MET A 184 20.80 -2.86 12.58
CA MET A 184 21.00 -1.56 11.95
C MET A 184 19.70 -1.05 11.33
N MET A 185 19.46 0.24 11.47
CA MET A 185 18.38 0.95 10.82
C MET A 185 18.95 1.98 9.87
N LEU A 186 18.72 1.80 8.57
CA LEU A 186 18.92 2.86 7.60
C LEU A 186 17.73 3.79 7.66
N ARG A 187 17.95 5.09 7.86
CA ARG A 187 16.88 6.07 7.95
C ARG A 187 17.22 7.39 7.26
N PHE A 188 16.21 8.01 6.70
CA PHE A 188 16.20 9.40 6.29
C PHE A 188 15.34 10.18 7.29
N LEU A 189 15.87 11.28 7.83
CA LEU A 189 15.15 12.19 8.70
C LEU A 189 15.01 13.54 8.03
N SER A 190 13.79 14.08 7.97
CA SER A 190 13.51 15.35 7.27
C SER A 190 14.25 16.57 7.86
N ASP A 191 14.46 16.56 9.17
CA ASP A 191 15.20 17.60 9.89
C ASP A 191 16.71 17.58 9.62
N ARG A 192 17.26 16.42 9.24
CA ARG A 192 18.68 16.24 8.88
C ARG A 192 18.92 16.21 7.37
N ALA A 193 17.89 16.00 6.59
CA ALA A 193 17.88 15.89 5.11
C ALA A 193 18.96 14.95 4.53
N LYS A 194 19.28 13.89 5.24
CA LYS A 194 20.29 12.90 4.84
C LYS A 194 19.96 11.49 5.32
N TRP A 195 20.50 10.52 4.59
CA TRP A 195 20.49 9.13 5.03
C TRP A 195 21.58 8.89 6.07
N GLU A 196 21.21 8.19 7.12
CA GLU A 196 22.13 7.74 8.17
C GLU A 196 21.80 6.31 8.61
N VAL A 197 22.80 5.65 9.20
CA VAL A 197 22.60 4.33 9.82
C VAL A 197 22.65 4.51 11.32
N ALA A 198 21.57 4.10 12.00
CA ALA A 198 21.51 4.02 13.45
C ALA A 198 21.68 2.57 13.90
N VAL A 199 22.49 2.36 14.93
CA VAL A 199 22.61 1.04 15.59
C VAL A 199 21.47 0.92 16.59
N THR A 200 20.71 -0.17 16.50
CA THR A 200 19.61 -0.43 17.43
C THR A 200 20.13 -0.85 18.80
N ALA A 201 19.28 -0.72 19.80
CA ALA A 201 19.52 -1.39 21.07
C ALA A 201 19.65 -2.91 20.84
N PRO A 202 20.46 -3.62 21.67
CA PRO A 202 20.54 -5.07 21.58
C PRO A 202 19.14 -5.70 21.73
N TRP A 203 18.78 -6.56 20.80
CA TRP A 203 17.54 -7.30 20.85
C TRP A 203 17.78 -8.73 20.35
N GLN A 204 17.02 -9.65 20.86
CA GLN A 204 17.13 -11.05 20.49
C GLN A 204 16.00 -11.40 19.55
N LEU A 205 16.34 -11.68 18.30
CA LEU A 205 15.46 -12.47 17.45
C LEU A 205 15.46 -13.89 17.97
N PRO A 206 14.29 -14.57 18.07
CA PRO A 206 14.27 -16.00 18.26
C PRO A 206 15.18 -16.66 17.22
N LEU A 207 16.15 -17.43 17.69
CA LEU A 207 17.32 -17.97 16.92
C LEU A 207 17.00 -18.76 15.64
N ALA A 208 15.72 -19.06 15.39
CA ALA A 208 15.28 -19.90 14.30
C ALA A 208 15.37 -19.25 12.90
N ARG A 209 15.57 -17.92 12.79
CA ARG A 209 15.52 -17.23 11.50
C ARG A 209 16.52 -16.09 11.41
N THR A 210 17.61 -16.35 10.71
CA THR A 210 18.68 -15.36 10.45
C THR A 210 18.41 -14.47 9.23
N GLY A 211 17.44 -14.82 8.38
CA GLY A 211 17.05 -14.06 7.20
C GLY A 211 15.62 -13.55 7.36
N ARG A 212 15.45 -12.23 7.48
CA ARG A 212 14.13 -11.58 7.42
C ARG A 212 13.73 -11.38 5.96
N THR A 213 12.51 -11.76 5.67
CA THR A 213 11.86 -11.47 4.40
C THR A 213 10.67 -10.55 4.69
N ASP A 214 10.97 -9.33 5.15
CA ASP A 214 9.91 -8.35 5.39
C ASP A 214 9.10 -8.16 4.11
N GLN A 215 7.80 -8.25 4.23
CA GLN A 215 6.89 -8.18 3.08
C GLN A 215 6.08 -6.91 3.10
N GLU A 216 5.87 -6.32 4.27
CA GLU A 216 5.09 -5.10 4.47
C GLU A 216 5.77 -4.18 5.48
N ALA A 217 5.61 -2.86 5.25
CA ALA A 217 6.01 -1.83 6.20
C ALA A 217 4.87 -0.83 6.39
N PHE A 218 4.56 -0.51 7.65
CA PHE A 218 3.50 0.44 7.99
C PHE A 218 3.82 1.21 9.28
N ALA A 219 3.12 2.32 9.50
CA ALA A 219 3.29 3.18 10.66
C ALA A 219 2.15 2.98 11.65
N PHE A 220 2.48 2.78 12.94
CA PHE A 220 1.50 2.70 14.01
C PHE A 220 2.12 3.04 15.38
N GLY A 221 1.39 3.80 16.21
CA GLY A 221 1.79 4.12 17.58
C GLY A 221 3.13 4.87 17.68
N GLY A 222 3.44 5.75 16.71
CA GLY A 222 4.71 6.48 16.65
C GLY A 222 5.91 5.61 16.29
N ARG A 223 5.69 4.43 15.76
CA ARG A 223 6.72 3.47 15.35
C ARG A 223 6.50 3.00 13.91
N LEU A 224 7.56 2.60 13.25
CA LEU A 224 7.49 1.81 12.02
C LEU A 224 7.46 0.33 12.37
N TRP A 225 6.67 -0.40 11.62
CA TRP A 225 6.49 -1.85 11.71
C TRP A 225 6.94 -2.49 10.41
N TRP A 226 7.72 -3.56 10.50
CA TRP A 226 8.16 -4.40 9.39
C TRP A 226 7.66 -5.82 9.64
N ALA A 227 6.75 -6.27 8.79
CA ALA A 227 6.10 -7.56 8.93
C ALA A 227 6.72 -8.61 8.01
N ASP A 228 7.16 -9.71 8.61
CA ASP A 228 7.37 -10.98 7.93
C ASP A 228 6.11 -11.84 8.13
N LEU A 229 5.28 -11.91 7.10
CA LEU A 229 3.98 -12.59 7.15
C LEU A 229 4.06 -14.11 7.34
N SER A 230 5.24 -14.65 7.50
CA SER A 230 5.46 -16.05 7.87
C SER A 230 5.75 -16.25 9.36
N TRP A 231 6.02 -15.16 10.10
CA TRP A 231 6.54 -15.28 11.44
C TRP A 231 6.07 -14.22 12.44
N GLY A 232 6.12 -12.93 12.07
CA GLY A 232 5.77 -11.84 12.97
C GLY A 232 6.19 -10.49 12.44
N ALA A 233 6.09 -9.48 13.28
CA ALA A 233 6.47 -8.12 12.94
C ALA A 233 7.46 -7.54 13.96
N VAL A 234 8.37 -6.71 13.49
CA VAL A 234 9.27 -5.92 14.33
C VAL A 234 8.90 -4.46 14.22
N SER A 235 8.81 -3.77 15.34
CA SER A 235 8.57 -2.33 15.36
C SER A 235 9.72 -1.59 16.01
N ALA A 236 10.03 -0.36 15.53
CA ALA A 236 10.99 0.53 16.15
C ALA A 236 10.64 2.00 15.88
N ASP A 237 11.10 2.90 16.75
CA ASP A 237 10.99 4.33 16.55
C ASP A 237 12.18 4.83 15.71
N PRO A 238 11.98 5.31 14.48
CA PRO A 238 13.04 5.80 13.64
C PRO A 238 13.60 7.17 14.09
N PHE A 239 12.91 7.90 14.96
CA PHE A 239 13.37 9.18 15.48
C PHE A 239 14.29 9.05 16.69
N SER A 240 14.33 7.87 17.32
CA SER A 240 15.22 7.61 18.46
C SER A 240 16.68 7.56 18.01
N ASP A 241 17.60 8.14 18.79
CA ASP A 241 19.04 8.02 18.52
C ASP A 241 19.54 6.58 18.67
N ARG A 242 18.87 5.80 19.53
CA ARG A 242 19.10 4.36 19.69
C ARG A 242 17.77 3.62 19.60
N PRO A 243 17.30 3.27 18.38
CA PRO A 243 16.05 2.59 18.20
C PRO A 243 15.97 1.28 19.00
N GLU A 244 14.85 1.06 19.68
CA GLU A 244 14.58 -0.17 20.44
C GLU A 244 13.61 -1.04 19.64
N PRO A 245 14.07 -2.13 19.00
CA PRO A 245 13.18 -3.04 18.30
C PRO A 245 12.31 -3.82 19.29
N ARG A 246 11.03 -3.99 18.92
CA ARG A 246 10.07 -4.85 19.62
C ARG A 246 9.50 -5.84 18.65
N PHE A 247 9.46 -7.10 19.02
CA PHE A 247 8.94 -8.18 18.19
C PHE A 247 7.57 -8.65 18.68
N VAL A 248 6.67 -8.88 17.76
CA VAL A 248 5.35 -9.48 17.98
C VAL A 248 5.26 -10.69 17.05
N GLU A 249 5.14 -11.89 17.60
CA GLU A 249 4.95 -13.13 16.85
C GLU A 249 3.54 -13.16 16.24
N LEU A 250 3.36 -13.84 15.10
CA LEU A 250 2.02 -14.06 14.51
C LEU A 250 1.11 -14.86 15.45
N PRO A 251 -0.22 -14.82 15.24
CA PRO A 251 -1.16 -15.64 16.01
C PRO A 251 -0.74 -17.10 16.02
N ARG A 252 -1.02 -17.78 17.13
CA ARG A 252 -0.67 -19.18 17.31
C ARG A 252 -1.27 -20.04 16.19
N GLY A 253 -0.43 -20.79 15.50
CA GLY A 253 -0.81 -21.63 14.36
C GLY A 253 -0.64 -20.94 13.00
N SER A 254 -0.41 -19.64 12.95
CA SER A 254 -0.16 -18.88 11.71
C SER A 254 1.33 -18.82 11.34
N VAL A 255 2.23 -19.18 12.26
CA VAL A 255 3.67 -19.25 11.97
C VAL A 255 3.95 -20.41 11.02
N VAL A 256 4.62 -20.13 9.91
CA VAL A 256 4.97 -21.12 8.90
C VAL A 256 6.46 -21.08 8.55
N PRO A 257 7.03 -22.14 7.96
CA PRO A 257 8.39 -22.13 7.44
C PRO A 257 8.57 -20.96 6.44
N ALA A 258 9.76 -20.34 6.44
CA ALA A 258 10.06 -19.22 5.54
C ALA A 258 9.89 -19.63 4.07
N ARG A 259 8.77 -19.23 3.47
CA ARG A 259 8.47 -19.33 2.04
C ARG A 259 7.83 -18.03 1.62
N PRO A 260 8.64 -16.97 1.42
CA PRO A 260 8.14 -15.61 1.22
C PRO A 260 7.19 -15.48 0.03
N GLU A 261 7.44 -16.23 -1.05
CA GLU A 261 6.67 -16.14 -2.28
C GLU A 261 5.19 -16.60 -2.14
N ARG A 262 4.89 -17.46 -1.17
CA ARG A 262 3.53 -17.96 -0.95
C ARG A 262 2.75 -17.19 0.12
N ALA A 263 3.43 -16.53 1.04
CA ALA A 263 2.74 -15.84 2.14
C ALA A 263 2.13 -14.49 1.70
N ALA A 264 2.79 -13.77 0.81
CA ALA A 264 2.47 -12.38 0.46
C ALA A 264 1.08 -12.15 -0.17
N GLY A 265 0.46 -13.16 -0.76
CA GLY A 265 -0.88 -13.02 -1.35
C GLY A 265 -2.02 -13.40 -0.39
N TYR A 266 -1.75 -14.24 0.60
CA TYR A 266 -2.76 -14.86 1.45
C TYR A 266 -2.74 -14.37 2.89
N ARG A 267 -1.87 -13.42 3.17
CA ARG A 267 -1.64 -12.84 4.49
C ARG A 267 -1.35 -11.36 4.36
N ARG A 268 -1.87 -10.57 5.25
CA ARG A 268 -1.61 -9.13 5.36
C ARG A 268 -1.51 -8.72 6.82
N MET A 269 -0.68 -7.72 7.08
CA MET A 269 -0.64 -7.02 8.34
C MET A 269 -0.69 -5.52 8.09
N GLY A 270 -1.44 -4.80 8.89
CA GLY A 270 -1.57 -3.35 8.72
C GLY A 270 -2.37 -2.73 9.84
N VAL A 271 -2.73 -1.47 9.65
CA VAL A 271 -3.56 -0.73 10.60
C VAL A 271 -4.97 -0.61 10.07
N SER A 272 -5.93 -0.94 10.90
CA SER A 272 -7.35 -0.76 10.63
C SER A 272 -8.05 -0.39 11.92
N GLU A 273 -8.91 0.63 11.88
CA GLU A 273 -9.68 1.13 13.03
C GLU A 273 -8.80 1.42 14.25
N GLY A 274 -7.61 2.01 14.01
CA GLY A 274 -6.67 2.39 15.06
C GLY A 274 -5.97 1.23 15.79
N ARG A 275 -5.97 0.01 15.23
CA ARG A 275 -5.33 -1.19 15.79
C ARG A 275 -4.48 -1.88 14.75
N VAL A 276 -3.41 -2.55 15.18
CA VAL A 276 -2.66 -3.46 14.30
C VAL A 276 -3.48 -4.72 14.12
N ARG A 277 -3.69 -5.11 12.86
CA ARG A 277 -4.44 -6.30 12.48
C ARG A 277 -3.60 -7.21 11.61
N TYR A 278 -3.82 -8.50 11.79
CA TYR A 278 -3.30 -9.55 10.94
C TYR A 278 -4.46 -10.32 10.33
N VAL A 279 -4.40 -10.54 9.03
CA VAL A 279 -5.45 -11.24 8.28
C VAL A 279 -4.82 -12.34 7.46
N GLU A 280 -5.45 -13.50 7.43
CA GLU A 280 -5.01 -14.64 6.62
C GLU A 280 -6.17 -15.36 5.96
N VAL A 281 -5.93 -15.88 4.75
CA VAL A 281 -6.82 -16.82 4.06
C VAL A 281 -6.17 -18.17 4.11
N TRP A 282 -6.90 -19.18 4.59
CA TRP A 282 -6.44 -20.56 4.61
C TRP A 282 -6.35 -21.12 3.19
N GLU A 283 -5.20 -21.69 2.83
CA GLU A 283 -4.87 -22.12 1.45
C GLU A 283 -5.69 -23.30 0.90
N ARG A 284 -6.60 -23.86 1.66
CA ARG A 284 -7.42 -25.02 1.25
C ARG A 284 -8.89 -24.69 1.32
N GLU A 285 -9.65 -25.22 0.38
CA GLU A 285 -11.12 -25.19 0.52
C GLU A 285 -11.55 -25.73 1.88
N PRO A 286 -12.50 -25.08 2.53
CA PRO A 286 -13.45 -24.07 2.00
C PRO A 286 -12.95 -22.60 2.04
N PHE A 287 -11.67 -22.31 1.97
CA PHE A 287 -11.07 -20.96 2.05
C PHE A 287 -11.61 -20.16 3.23
N VAL A 288 -10.94 -20.25 4.36
CA VAL A 288 -11.35 -19.54 5.57
C VAL A 288 -10.54 -18.26 5.70
N LEU A 289 -11.25 -17.12 5.72
CA LEU A 289 -10.69 -15.80 6.03
C LEU A 289 -10.73 -15.59 7.54
N SER A 290 -9.60 -15.30 8.16
CA SER A 290 -9.49 -15.02 9.60
C SER A 290 -8.86 -13.66 9.82
N SER A 291 -9.41 -12.88 10.74
CA SER A 291 -8.89 -11.56 11.16
C SER A 291 -8.59 -11.55 12.65
N TYR A 292 -7.39 -11.07 12.98
CA TYR A 292 -6.88 -10.94 14.33
C TYR A 292 -6.48 -9.49 14.60
N ALA A 293 -6.71 -9.00 15.80
CA ALA A 293 -6.20 -7.73 16.27
C ALA A 293 -5.20 -7.93 17.40
N VAL A 294 -4.18 -7.08 17.45
CA VAL A 294 -3.23 -7.04 18.58
C VAL A 294 -3.96 -6.54 19.81
N ASP A 295 -3.77 -7.20 20.95
CA ASP A 295 -4.31 -6.76 22.24
C ASP A 295 -3.67 -5.44 22.68
N ASP A 296 -4.40 -4.63 23.45
CA ASP A 296 -3.96 -3.31 23.90
C ASP A 296 -2.65 -3.35 24.71
N GLU A 297 -2.37 -4.43 25.38
CA GLU A 297 -1.11 -4.66 26.10
C GLU A 297 0.06 -5.08 25.18
N GLY A 298 -0.21 -5.29 23.86
CA GLY A 298 0.79 -5.65 22.85
C GLY A 298 1.38 -7.05 23.01
N GLY A 299 0.79 -7.90 23.84
CA GLY A 299 1.30 -9.23 24.18
C GLY A 299 0.64 -10.40 23.46
N GLY A 300 -0.48 -10.19 22.78
CA GLY A 300 -1.25 -11.27 22.19
C GLY A 300 -2.08 -10.84 20.97
N TRP A 301 -2.76 -11.83 20.39
CA TRP A 301 -3.69 -11.65 19.29
C TRP A 301 -5.06 -12.18 19.69
N THR A 302 -6.09 -11.37 19.50
CA THR A 302 -7.49 -11.77 19.61
C THR A 302 -8.05 -12.05 18.22
N LEU A 303 -8.59 -13.28 18.01
CA LEU A 303 -9.37 -13.61 16.82
C LEU A 303 -10.70 -12.85 16.87
N GLU A 304 -10.94 -11.95 15.92
CA GLU A 304 -12.18 -11.18 15.88
C GLU A 304 -13.20 -11.78 14.90
N HIS A 305 -12.73 -12.22 13.73
CA HIS A 305 -13.61 -12.77 12.69
C HIS A 305 -13.02 -14.02 12.05
N ARG A 306 -13.94 -14.92 11.67
CA ARG A 306 -13.61 -16.12 10.90
C ARG A 306 -14.75 -16.46 9.95
N VAL A 307 -14.53 -16.24 8.66
CA VAL A 307 -15.55 -16.35 7.62
C VAL A 307 -15.16 -17.42 6.60
N VAL A 308 -16.14 -18.23 6.21
CA VAL A 308 -15.97 -19.26 5.18
C VAL A 308 -16.30 -18.64 3.82
N LEU A 309 -15.30 -18.34 3.01
CA LEU A 309 -15.46 -17.60 1.76
C LEU A 309 -16.34 -18.33 0.73
N SER A 310 -16.27 -19.67 0.67
CA SER A 310 -17.10 -20.44 -0.25
C SER A 310 -18.61 -20.29 0.00
N ARG A 311 -19.02 -19.95 1.23
CA ARG A 311 -20.44 -19.65 1.55
C ARG A 311 -20.85 -18.27 1.04
N LEU A 312 -19.99 -17.27 1.19
CA LEU A 312 -20.26 -15.93 0.69
C LEU A 312 -20.54 -15.90 -0.81
N TRP A 313 -19.84 -16.79 -1.56
CA TRP A 313 -20.04 -16.86 -3.00
C TRP A 313 -21.31 -17.60 -3.40
N ALA A 314 -21.76 -18.57 -2.58
CA ALA A 314 -22.94 -19.37 -2.85
C ALA A 314 -24.24 -18.65 -2.53
N ASP A 315 -24.25 -17.82 -1.47
CA ASP A 315 -25.44 -17.16 -0.95
C ASP A 315 -25.67 -15.76 -1.54
N GLY A 316 -24.73 -15.27 -2.38
CA GLY A 316 -24.69 -13.89 -2.81
C GLY A 316 -25.60 -13.54 -3.97
N ASP A 317 -26.26 -12.38 -3.88
CA ASP A 317 -26.93 -11.66 -4.95
C ASP A 317 -25.94 -11.14 -6.04
N HIS A 318 -24.75 -11.74 -6.12
CA HIS A 318 -23.69 -11.34 -7.05
C HIS A 318 -23.36 -12.48 -8.05
N PRO A 319 -24.33 -12.94 -8.87
CA PRO A 319 -24.13 -14.03 -9.85
C PRO A 319 -23.10 -13.68 -10.93
N TRP A 320 -22.68 -12.42 -10.98
CA TRP A 320 -21.68 -11.87 -11.90
C TRP A 320 -20.26 -11.86 -11.30
N LEU A 321 -20.11 -12.40 -10.09
CA LEU A 321 -18.80 -12.75 -9.54
C LEU A 321 -18.51 -14.22 -9.87
N PRO A 322 -18.07 -14.56 -11.11
CA PRO A 322 -17.60 -15.88 -11.38
C PRO A 322 -16.25 -16.00 -10.68
N LEU A 323 -16.23 -16.59 -9.50
CA LEU A 323 -14.98 -17.13 -9.00
C LEU A 323 -14.60 -18.26 -9.96
N PRO A 324 -13.50 -18.14 -10.70
CA PRO A 324 -13.00 -19.28 -11.44
C PRO A 324 -12.85 -20.42 -10.44
N GLU A 325 -13.42 -21.57 -10.75
CA GLU A 325 -13.28 -22.77 -9.92
C GLU A 325 -11.81 -22.93 -9.50
N LYS A 326 -11.55 -23.09 -8.21
CA LYS A 326 -10.22 -23.25 -7.61
C LYS A 326 -9.31 -22.00 -7.60
N THR A 327 -9.79 -20.81 -7.93
CA THR A 327 -8.99 -19.59 -7.75
C THR A 327 -9.02 -19.19 -6.27
N MET A 328 -7.88 -19.26 -5.63
CA MET A 328 -7.73 -18.86 -4.24
C MET A 328 -7.78 -17.34 -4.13
N PRO A 329 -8.67 -16.76 -3.30
CA PRO A 329 -8.71 -15.34 -3.05
C PRO A 329 -7.42 -14.86 -2.36
N GLN A 330 -6.90 -13.72 -2.78
CA GLN A 330 -5.75 -13.09 -2.13
C GLN A 330 -6.21 -11.85 -1.37
N ILE A 331 -5.49 -11.48 -0.32
CA ILE A 331 -5.83 -10.31 0.48
C ILE A 331 -5.22 -9.06 -0.18
N GLY A 332 -6.07 -8.22 -0.74
CA GLY A 332 -5.67 -6.96 -1.38
C GLY A 332 -5.34 -5.87 -0.36
N ALA A 333 -6.26 -5.59 0.57
CA ALA A 333 -6.08 -4.55 1.58
C ALA A 333 -7.00 -4.76 2.78
N LEU A 334 -6.64 -4.15 3.92
CA LEU A 334 -7.52 -3.92 5.06
C LEU A 334 -8.15 -2.53 4.90
N ASP A 335 -9.45 -2.39 5.23
CA ASP A 335 -10.05 -1.07 5.32
C ASP A 335 -9.46 -0.32 6.53
N PRO A 336 -8.86 0.85 6.35
CA PRO A 336 -8.20 1.56 7.44
C PRO A 336 -9.16 2.10 8.49
N LEU A 337 -10.44 2.27 8.16
CA LEU A 337 -11.47 2.86 9.02
C LEU A 337 -12.48 1.85 9.58
N ASN A 338 -12.56 0.66 9.00
CA ASN A 338 -13.50 -0.37 9.43
C ASN A 338 -12.79 -1.74 9.53
N GLY A 339 -12.53 -2.18 10.76
CA GLY A 339 -11.84 -3.45 11.03
C GLY A 339 -12.58 -4.70 10.56
N ASN A 340 -13.87 -4.58 10.27
CA ASN A 340 -14.68 -5.69 9.76
C ASN A 340 -14.55 -5.87 8.24
N VAL A 341 -14.00 -4.88 7.51
CA VAL A 341 -13.97 -4.89 6.05
C VAL A 341 -12.58 -5.23 5.53
N ILE A 342 -12.53 -6.24 4.66
CA ILE A 342 -11.34 -6.69 3.95
C ILE A 342 -11.59 -6.67 2.44
N TYR A 343 -10.61 -6.21 1.69
CA TYR A 343 -10.63 -6.25 0.22
C TYR A 343 -9.83 -7.44 -0.27
N LEU A 344 -10.50 -8.34 -0.98
CA LEU A 344 -9.91 -9.54 -1.58
C LEU A 344 -9.73 -9.34 -3.08
N THR A 345 -8.63 -9.82 -3.62
CA THR A 345 -8.42 -9.90 -5.07
C THR A 345 -8.66 -11.33 -5.55
N VAL A 346 -9.51 -11.49 -6.56
CA VAL A 346 -9.88 -12.77 -7.15
C VAL A 346 -9.85 -12.65 -8.66
N GLY A 347 -8.84 -13.20 -9.29
CA GLY A 347 -8.62 -13.02 -10.74
C GLY A 347 -8.43 -11.54 -11.08
N MET A 348 -9.34 -11.00 -11.89
CA MET A 348 -9.35 -9.59 -12.30
C MET A 348 -10.32 -8.73 -11.49
N HIS A 349 -10.83 -9.22 -10.37
CA HIS A 349 -11.76 -8.50 -9.52
C HIS A 349 -11.16 -8.20 -8.15
N ILE A 350 -11.52 -7.06 -7.61
CA ILE A 350 -11.37 -6.75 -6.18
C ILE A 350 -12.76 -6.71 -5.57
N ILE A 351 -12.90 -7.29 -4.38
CA ILE A 351 -14.15 -7.53 -3.70
C ILE A 351 -14.01 -7.05 -2.26
N GLY A 352 -14.91 -6.18 -1.83
CA GLY A 352 -15.04 -5.81 -0.41
C GLY A 352 -15.92 -6.83 0.32
N VAL A 353 -15.40 -7.36 1.42
CA VAL A 353 -16.11 -8.31 2.29
C VAL A 353 -16.28 -7.70 3.68
N ASP A 354 -17.52 -7.59 4.15
CA ASP A 354 -17.83 -7.30 5.56
C ASP A 354 -17.89 -8.63 6.33
N MET A 355 -16.85 -8.89 7.13
CA MET A 355 -16.73 -10.14 7.88
C MET A 355 -17.72 -10.26 9.03
N SER A 356 -18.20 -9.14 9.58
CA SER A 356 -19.17 -9.14 10.67
C SER A 356 -20.58 -9.52 10.23
N LYS A 357 -20.90 -9.19 8.97
CA LYS A 357 -22.18 -9.52 8.35
C LYS A 357 -22.10 -10.74 7.44
N GLU A 358 -20.89 -11.23 7.19
CA GLU A 358 -20.63 -12.31 6.23
C GLU A 358 -21.20 -12.00 4.83
N GLU A 359 -21.01 -10.77 4.33
CA GLU A 359 -21.56 -10.33 3.04
C GLU A 359 -20.50 -9.63 2.15
N VAL A 360 -20.72 -9.67 0.83
CA VAL A 360 -19.97 -8.89 -0.15
C VAL A 360 -20.60 -7.50 -0.25
N ILE A 361 -19.86 -6.45 0.08
CA ILE A 361 -20.33 -5.06 0.08
C ILE A 361 -20.08 -4.31 -1.23
N GLY A 362 -19.28 -4.88 -2.12
CA GLY A 362 -19.01 -4.28 -3.42
C GLY A 362 -17.88 -4.97 -4.17
N SER A 363 -17.77 -4.66 -5.45
CA SER A 363 -16.66 -5.16 -6.28
C SER A 363 -16.31 -4.20 -7.41
N SER A 364 -15.11 -4.34 -7.95
CA SER A 364 -14.70 -3.67 -9.19
C SER A 364 -13.68 -4.51 -9.96
N LEU A 365 -13.50 -4.16 -11.25
CA LEU A 365 -12.42 -4.72 -12.06
C LEU A 365 -11.10 -4.02 -11.72
N HIS A 366 -10.02 -4.77 -11.74
CA HIS A 366 -8.67 -4.24 -11.59
C HIS A 366 -7.68 -4.87 -12.61
N ASN A 367 -6.52 -4.25 -12.76
CA ASN A 367 -5.53 -4.65 -13.77
C ASN A 367 -4.65 -5.85 -13.38
N GLY A 368 -5.04 -6.63 -12.36
CA GLY A 368 -4.36 -7.85 -11.94
C GLY A 368 -3.18 -7.64 -11.00
N SER A 369 -3.03 -6.47 -10.37
CA SER A 369 -2.14 -6.30 -9.22
C SER A 369 -2.75 -6.99 -8.01
N THR A 370 -1.98 -7.82 -7.33
CA THR A 370 -2.41 -8.50 -6.11
C THR A 370 -2.06 -7.71 -4.85
N PHE A 371 -1.27 -6.65 -5.00
CA PHE A 371 -0.79 -5.84 -3.89
C PHE A 371 -1.41 -4.44 -3.95
N CYS A 372 -2.24 -4.13 -2.98
CA CYS A 372 -2.95 -2.86 -2.86
C CYS A 372 -2.50 -2.12 -1.62
N VAL A 373 -2.44 -0.80 -1.71
CA VAL A 373 -2.01 0.07 -0.62
C VAL A 373 -3.17 1.00 -0.25
N PRO A 374 -3.75 0.87 0.95
CA PRO A 374 -4.72 1.83 1.46
C PRO A 374 -4.02 3.13 1.85
N CYS A 375 -4.58 4.27 1.44
CA CYS A 375 -4.03 5.59 1.73
C CYS A 375 -5.12 6.48 2.32
N MET A 376 -4.91 6.97 3.53
CA MET A 376 -5.77 7.94 4.19
C MET A 376 -5.73 9.30 3.49
N LEU A 377 -6.86 10.00 3.44
CA LEU A 377 -6.97 11.34 2.87
C LEU A 377 -7.56 12.34 3.90
N PRO A 378 -6.92 12.55 5.04
CA PRO A 378 -7.42 13.49 6.03
C PRO A 378 -7.43 14.92 5.46
N PRO A 379 -8.34 15.80 5.90
CA PRO A 379 -8.40 17.20 5.45
C PRO A 379 -7.09 17.97 5.65
N SER A 380 -6.35 17.66 6.72
CA SER A 380 -5.05 18.27 7.01
C SER A 380 -4.00 18.02 5.92
N LEU A 381 -4.15 16.97 5.13
CA LEU A 381 -3.21 16.62 4.06
C LEU A 381 -3.15 17.71 2.96
N GLU A 382 -4.24 18.45 2.73
CA GLU A 382 -4.26 19.57 1.76
C GLU A 382 -3.28 20.68 2.12
N SER A 383 -3.09 20.92 3.40
CA SER A 383 -2.16 21.93 3.92
C SER A 383 -0.78 21.38 4.25
N THR A 384 -0.63 20.05 4.27
CA THR A 384 0.64 19.40 4.59
C THR A 384 1.67 19.67 3.50
N ARG A 385 2.80 20.27 3.90
CA ARG A 385 3.96 20.47 3.05
C ARG A 385 5.06 19.48 3.41
N ILE A 386 5.62 18.83 2.40
CA ILE A 386 6.77 17.95 2.58
C ILE A 386 8.01 18.84 2.62
N HIS A 387 8.56 19.06 3.81
CA HIS A 387 9.79 19.78 4.01
C HIS A 387 10.95 18.80 4.11
N ALA A 388 11.78 18.71 3.08
CA ALA A 388 13.11 18.11 3.18
C ALA A 388 14.10 19.26 3.18
N ALA A 389 14.74 19.49 4.32
CA ALA A 389 15.76 20.55 4.42
C ALA A 389 16.86 20.25 3.39
N GLY A 390 17.02 21.10 2.37
CA GLY A 390 18.06 20.95 1.35
C GLY A 390 17.61 21.10 -0.11
N ASN A 391 16.33 20.97 -0.43
CA ASN A 391 15.88 21.13 -1.82
C ASN A 391 15.49 22.57 -2.15
N ARG A 392 16.46 23.49 -2.17
CA ARG A 392 16.42 24.62 -3.09
C ARG A 392 17.07 24.18 -4.41
N PHE A 393 16.43 23.33 -5.16
CA PHE A 393 16.76 23.21 -6.58
C PHE A 393 16.15 24.41 -7.28
N ASN A 394 16.96 25.45 -7.48
CA ASN A 394 16.71 26.47 -8.49
C ASN A 394 16.82 25.78 -9.84
N TRP A 395 15.70 25.53 -10.48
CA TRP A 395 15.65 25.23 -11.91
C TRP A 395 15.91 26.55 -12.64
N TYR A 396 17.09 26.71 -13.19
CA TYR A 396 17.40 27.68 -14.24
C TYR A 396 17.25 26.98 -15.59
#